data_383030093070e89df75c9c2ba0e8b82c
#
_entry.id   383030093070e89df75c9c2ba0e8b82c
#
_cell.length_a   1.000
_cell.length_b   1.000
_cell.length_c   1.000
_cell.angle_alpha   90.00
_cell.angle_beta   90.00
_cell.angle_gamma   90.00
#
_symmetry.space_group_name_H-M   'P 1'
#
loop_
_entity.id
_entity.type
_entity.pdbx_description
1 polymer ?
#
loop_
_entity_poly.entity_id
_entity_poly.type
_entity_poly.pdbx_seq_one_letter_code
_entity_poly.pdbx_strand_id
1 'polypeptide(L)'
;MKTILVPLIGDYKENLYQLGIKEKESFHHLEEKITGLLSANNFLRYGQDILSRARALLKKKDDSFFYQCIEAYSEGLGIDPSAYMSFISLFELAAHYGQIYPELKGLLPGCTSLFEKSPDGFIHNRLIDFPLIGAFNENPRLYYWKIEGKPAILNYSCEGMAPLFFQTIHDSGFSMSIHHKPGQNYHKDGQSIFKIAFEGLFEAPSMNEFRRELRKNISVTKWGFYMMDLNGTVMCSDIDGPAMNFESYNLNESSPLIFTNIPLHNDPTGFEHFIEFCQERELWLRDKLGRRKNQHTLDLMTDVKDQKVRKWIHPVSTLSTIGAIQINLAKGLVHVKEGQAALTSSDAIFEFSLADKNERKLVKKAEDPNDFEKAWKQASLAQSYFDQGDWDLAYHHLQMAEAMMPHPAWREILKFFLCVWNFKFIGNKRELAVVYRDLKKINVPDPLKDQWVFLCMRMERKLGLVFTVHESQVSPALQNQFKLEMEVPMALFTTWMILLYPRIEILDVFSPHHR
;
A
#
# COMPACT_ATOMS: atom_id res chain seq x y z
N MET A 1 14.10 8.82 10.03
CA MET A 1 14.04 8.87 8.57
C MET A 1 13.99 10.30 8.12
N LYS A 2 14.67 10.63 7.03
CA LYS A 2 14.78 12.02 6.55
C LYS A 2 14.50 12.05 5.05
N THR A 3 13.47 12.78 4.63
CA THR A 3 13.20 13.04 3.23
C THR A 3 14.30 13.94 2.66
N ILE A 4 14.84 13.56 1.52
CA ILE A 4 15.86 14.33 0.81
C ILE A 4 15.29 14.75 -0.54
N LEU A 5 15.51 16.01 -0.90
CA LEU A 5 15.23 16.51 -2.24
C LEU A 5 16.46 16.28 -3.12
N VAL A 6 16.25 15.59 -4.23
CA VAL A 6 17.30 15.21 -5.20
C VAL A 6 17.03 15.93 -6.52
N PRO A 7 17.87 16.90 -6.92
CA PRO A 7 17.73 17.59 -8.18
C PRO A 7 18.29 16.74 -9.34
N LEU A 8 17.47 16.56 -10.39
CA LEU A 8 17.82 15.96 -11.67
C LEU A 8 17.69 17.05 -12.75
N ILE A 9 18.76 17.82 -12.96
CA ILE A 9 18.75 19.04 -13.78
C ILE A 9 19.69 18.89 -14.99
N GLY A 10 19.19 19.20 -16.19
CA GLY A 10 19.98 19.16 -17.42
C GLY A 10 20.00 17.79 -18.07
N ASP A 11 21.17 17.21 -18.28
CA ASP A 11 21.31 15.88 -18.89
C ASP A 11 20.75 14.79 -17.98
N TYR A 12 19.65 14.18 -18.40
CA TYR A 12 18.96 13.16 -17.60
C TYR A 12 19.74 11.83 -17.55
N LYS A 13 20.49 11.48 -18.61
CA LYS A 13 21.23 10.22 -18.66
C LYS A 13 22.35 10.24 -17.62
N GLU A 14 23.16 11.30 -17.64
CA GLU A 14 24.25 11.46 -16.68
C GLU A 14 23.70 11.57 -15.25
N ASN A 15 22.65 12.39 -15.03
CA ASN A 15 22.05 12.53 -13.71
C ASN A 15 21.52 11.20 -13.15
N LEU A 16 20.83 10.40 -13.97
CA LEU A 16 20.29 9.11 -13.54
C LEU A 16 21.38 8.06 -13.33
N TYR A 17 22.39 8.04 -14.18
CA TYR A 17 23.56 7.18 -14.01
C TYR A 17 24.27 7.46 -12.68
N GLN A 18 24.58 8.73 -12.40
CA GLN A 18 25.20 9.15 -11.14
C GLN A 18 24.30 8.90 -9.92
N LEU A 19 22.99 9.06 -10.08
CA LEU A 19 22.02 8.73 -9.04
C LEU A 19 22.02 7.22 -8.76
N GLY A 20 22.01 6.38 -9.79
CA GLY A 20 22.09 4.93 -9.67
C GLY A 20 23.32 4.48 -8.89
N ILE A 21 24.49 5.07 -9.18
CA ILE A 21 25.72 4.79 -8.41
C ILE A 21 25.54 5.12 -6.91
N LYS A 22 24.91 6.25 -6.59
CA LYS A 22 24.68 6.67 -5.21
C LYS A 22 23.66 5.83 -4.47
N GLU A 23 22.66 5.32 -5.18
CA GLU A 23 21.52 4.58 -4.59
C GLU A 23 21.70 3.05 -4.66
N LYS A 24 22.84 2.58 -5.15
CA LYS A 24 23.11 1.15 -5.36
C LYS A 24 22.90 0.29 -4.13
N GLU A 25 23.46 0.70 -2.98
CA GLU A 25 23.35 -0.07 -1.74
C GLU A 25 21.89 -0.11 -1.24
N SER A 26 21.22 1.03 -1.28
CA SER A 26 19.81 1.12 -0.89
C SER A 26 18.90 0.31 -1.80
N PHE A 27 19.19 0.28 -3.09
CA PHE A 27 18.46 -0.57 -4.04
C PHE A 27 18.64 -2.06 -3.73
N HIS A 28 19.87 -2.52 -3.48
CA HIS A 28 20.10 -3.93 -3.13
C HIS A 28 19.39 -4.31 -1.84
N HIS A 29 19.42 -3.44 -0.83
CA HIS A 29 18.67 -3.68 0.41
C HIS A 29 17.15 -3.76 0.18
N LEU A 30 16.60 -2.89 -0.67
CA LEU A 30 15.20 -2.94 -1.07
C LEU A 30 14.87 -4.23 -1.83
N GLU A 31 15.74 -4.65 -2.76
CA GLU A 31 15.60 -5.89 -3.54
C GLU A 31 15.63 -7.12 -2.62
N GLU A 32 16.53 -7.18 -1.66
CA GLU A 32 16.61 -8.26 -0.66
C GLU A 32 15.32 -8.38 0.17
N LYS A 33 14.79 -7.26 0.65
CA LYS A 33 13.53 -7.25 1.41
C LYS A 33 12.34 -7.73 0.58
N ILE A 34 12.26 -7.31 -0.67
CA ILE A 34 11.19 -7.77 -1.59
C ILE A 34 11.37 -9.25 -1.91
N THR A 35 12.59 -9.70 -2.16
CA THR A 35 12.88 -11.12 -2.41
C THR A 35 12.57 -11.96 -1.18
N GLY A 36 12.87 -11.47 0.03
CA GLY A 36 12.49 -12.09 1.29
C GLY A 36 10.99 -12.26 1.42
N LEU A 37 10.21 -11.22 1.15
CA LEU A 37 8.74 -11.27 1.12
C LEU A 37 8.22 -12.33 0.15
N LEU A 38 8.76 -12.35 -1.06
CA LEU A 38 8.37 -13.29 -2.09
C LEU A 38 8.68 -14.74 -1.67
N SER A 39 9.80 -14.95 -1.01
CA SER A 39 10.24 -16.27 -0.52
C SER A 39 9.38 -16.74 0.66
N ALA A 40 9.13 -15.86 1.63
CA ALA A 40 8.38 -16.17 2.85
C ALA A 40 6.92 -16.58 2.55
N ASN A 41 6.36 -16.13 1.45
CA ASN A 41 4.96 -16.33 1.07
C ASN A 41 4.72 -17.38 -0.02
N ASN A 42 5.68 -18.30 -0.24
CA ASN A 42 5.60 -19.27 -1.35
C ASN A 42 5.43 -18.63 -2.74
N PHE A 43 5.79 -17.35 -2.87
CA PHE A 43 5.75 -16.64 -4.13
C PHE A 43 6.63 -17.32 -5.18
N LEU A 44 7.66 -18.05 -4.77
CA LEU A 44 8.48 -18.87 -5.65
C LEU A 44 7.66 -19.90 -6.45
N ARG A 45 6.52 -20.36 -5.89
CA ARG A 45 5.59 -21.23 -6.62
C ARG A 45 4.99 -20.55 -7.85
N TYR A 46 4.78 -19.23 -7.77
CA TYR A 46 4.23 -18.40 -8.83
C TYR A 46 5.29 -17.56 -9.54
N GLY A 47 6.52 -17.59 -9.04
CA GLY A 47 7.60 -16.72 -9.49
C GLY A 47 7.92 -16.84 -10.97
N GLN A 48 7.80 -18.04 -11.55
CA GLN A 48 8.02 -18.21 -12.99
C GLN A 48 6.93 -17.53 -13.83
N ASP A 49 5.67 -17.56 -13.40
CA ASP A 49 4.59 -16.88 -14.10
C ASP A 49 4.72 -15.36 -14.00
N ILE A 50 5.04 -14.86 -12.79
CA ILE A 50 5.28 -13.43 -12.56
C ILE A 50 6.47 -12.93 -13.37
N LEU A 51 7.60 -13.63 -13.33
CA LEU A 51 8.78 -13.28 -14.12
C LEU A 51 8.49 -13.37 -15.63
N SER A 52 7.69 -14.34 -16.07
CA SER A 52 7.27 -14.44 -17.45
C SER A 52 6.43 -13.24 -17.89
N ARG A 53 5.51 -12.79 -17.07
CA ARG A 53 4.68 -11.60 -17.34
C ARG A 53 5.49 -10.31 -17.24
N ALA A 54 6.35 -10.18 -16.24
CA ALA A 54 7.29 -9.06 -16.17
C ALA A 54 8.18 -8.99 -17.41
N ARG A 55 8.74 -10.12 -17.87
CA ARG A 55 9.51 -10.21 -19.12
C ARG A 55 8.66 -9.91 -20.36
N ALA A 56 7.36 -10.22 -20.36
CA ALA A 56 6.46 -9.86 -21.45
C ALA A 56 6.27 -8.34 -21.56
N LEU A 57 6.24 -7.64 -20.43
CA LEU A 57 6.24 -6.18 -20.39
C LEU A 57 7.56 -5.60 -20.98
N LEU A 58 8.68 -6.26 -20.70
CA LEU A 58 9.99 -5.88 -21.24
C LEU A 58 10.14 -6.07 -22.75
N LYS A 59 9.50 -7.08 -23.33
CA LYS A 59 9.52 -7.30 -24.79
C LYS A 59 8.87 -6.15 -25.58
N LYS A 60 8.18 -5.25 -24.90
CA LYS A 60 7.62 -4.01 -25.46
C LYS A 60 8.57 -2.83 -25.29
N LYS A 61 9.86 -3.10 -25.06
CA LYS A 61 10.90 -2.08 -25.06
C LYS A 61 10.85 -1.31 -26.37
N ASP A 62 10.78 -0.01 -26.23
CA ASP A 62 10.84 0.95 -27.32
C ASP A 62 11.90 2.02 -27.00
N ASP A 63 12.17 2.91 -27.90
CA ASP A 63 13.11 4.02 -27.70
C ASP A 63 12.48 5.19 -26.91
N SER A 64 11.47 4.89 -26.07
CA SER A 64 10.77 5.89 -25.30
C SER A 64 11.64 6.52 -24.21
N PHE A 65 11.28 7.73 -23.82
CA PHE A 65 11.99 8.46 -22.78
C PHE A 65 12.02 7.69 -21.45
N PHE A 66 10.95 6.99 -21.10
CA PHE A 66 10.90 6.14 -19.92
C PHE A 66 11.98 5.06 -19.93
N TYR A 67 12.08 4.29 -21.02
CA TYR A 67 13.09 3.23 -21.10
C TYR A 67 14.52 3.76 -21.15
N GLN A 68 14.77 4.91 -21.78
CA GLN A 68 16.07 5.55 -21.73
C GLN A 68 16.45 5.97 -20.30
N CYS A 69 15.49 6.44 -19.50
CA CYS A 69 15.71 6.73 -18.08
C CYS A 69 15.99 5.46 -17.27
N ILE A 70 15.24 4.38 -17.53
CA ILE A 70 15.48 3.06 -16.90
C ILE A 70 16.89 2.54 -17.23
N GLU A 71 17.33 2.62 -18.48
CA GLU A 71 18.66 2.19 -18.90
C GLU A 71 19.76 2.95 -18.15
N ALA A 72 19.70 4.28 -18.17
CA ALA A 72 20.72 5.10 -17.51
C ALA A 72 20.79 4.86 -16.00
N TYR A 73 19.62 4.73 -15.36
CA TYR A 73 19.55 4.51 -13.91
C TYR A 73 20.04 3.11 -13.52
N SER A 74 19.60 2.07 -14.22
CA SER A 74 20.01 0.69 -13.94
C SER A 74 21.49 0.44 -14.24
N GLU A 75 22.06 1.10 -15.26
CA GLU A 75 23.50 1.09 -15.51
C GLU A 75 24.27 1.65 -14.30
N GLY A 76 23.82 2.78 -13.73
CA GLY A 76 24.38 3.34 -12.50
C GLY A 76 24.27 2.40 -11.30
N LEU A 77 23.13 1.70 -11.14
CA LEU A 77 22.96 0.66 -10.13
C LEU A 77 23.87 -0.56 -10.33
N GLY A 78 24.40 -0.74 -11.55
CA GLY A 78 25.22 -1.88 -11.94
C GLY A 78 24.40 -3.16 -12.16
N ILE A 79 23.16 -3.02 -12.61
CA ILE A 79 22.26 -4.14 -12.90
C ILE A 79 21.73 -4.05 -14.35
N ASP A 80 21.27 -5.19 -14.86
CA ASP A 80 20.65 -5.24 -16.17
C ASP A 80 19.32 -4.45 -16.18
N PRO A 81 19.06 -3.58 -17.19
CA PRO A 81 17.81 -2.83 -17.29
C PRO A 81 16.57 -3.72 -17.25
N SER A 82 16.65 -4.95 -17.76
CA SER A 82 15.54 -5.90 -17.70
C SER A 82 15.30 -6.45 -16.29
N ALA A 83 16.36 -6.57 -15.49
CA ALA A 83 16.23 -6.94 -14.08
C ALA A 83 15.52 -5.82 -13.29
N TYR A 84 15.94 -4.56 -13.51
CA TYR A 84 15.29 -3.41 -12.88
C TYR A 84 13.81 -3.27 -13.31
N MET A 85 13.51 -3.41 -14.60
CA MET A 85 12.13 -3.40 -15.10
C MET A 85 11.31 -4.53 -14.48
N SER A 86 11.87 -5.73 -14.35
CA SER A 86 11.19 -6.85 -13.69
C SER A 86 10.87 -6.50 -12.25
N PHE A 87 11.80 -5.88 -11.55
CA PHE A 87 11.63 -5.44 -10.18
C PHE A 87 10.49 -4.41 -10.04
N ILE A 88 10.49 -3.33 -10.82
CA ILE A 88 9.42 -2.32 -10.73
C ILE A 88 8.07 -2.86 -11.21
N SER A 89 8.06 -3.79 -12.17
CA SER A 89 6.84 -4.46 -12.62
C SER A 89 6.19 -5.33 -11.54
N LEU A 90 6.96 -5.78 -10.53
CA LEU A 90 6.39 -6.52 -9.39
C LEU A 90 5.34 -5.68 -8.64
N PHE A 91 5.51 -4.36 -8.55
CA PHE A 91 4.54 -3.48 -7.89
C PHE A 91 3.21 -3.42 -8.64
N GLU A 92 3.27 -3.42 -9.96
CA GLU A 92 2.09 -3.46 -10.81
C GLU A 92 1.45 -4.87 -10.81
N LEU A 93 2.28 -5.90 -10.90
CA LEU A 93 1.83 -7.28 -10.95
C LEU A 93 1.39 -7.81 -9.59
N ALA A 94 2.01 -7.38 -8.48
CA ALA A 94 1.64 -7.81 -7.13
C ALA A 94 0.15 -7.55 -6.86
N ALA A 95 -0.34 -6.41 -7.31
CA ALA A 95 -1.75 -6.07 -7.25
C ALA A 95 -2.63 -7.06 -8.01
N HIS A 96 -2.26 -7.42 -9.22
CA HIS A 96 -2.98 -8.41 -10.02
C HIS A 96 -2.89 -9.82 -9.41
N TYR A 97 -1.70 -10.22 -8.95
CA TYR A 97 -1.50 -11.54 -8.35
C TYR A 97 -2.18 -11.68 -6.99
N GLY A 98 -2.22 -10.63 -6.18
CA GLY A 98 -3.00 -10.61 -4.94
C GLY A 98 -4.49 -10.86 -5.16
N GLN A 99 -4.98 -10.68 -6.38
CA GLN A 99 -6.35 -10.95 -6.77
C GLN A 99 -6.58 -12.39 -7.22
N ILE A 100 -5.60 -12.97 -7.93
CA ILE A 100 -5.67 -14.33 -8.46
C ILE A 100 -5.35 -15.36 -7.38
N TYR A 101 -4.40 -15.02 -6.51
CA TYR A 101 -3.88 -15.91 -5.48
C TYR A 101 -4.23 -15.36 -4.09
N PRO A 102 -5.16 -15.99 -3.36
CA PRO A 102 -5.60 -15.54 -2.03
C PRO A 102 -4.45 -15.32 -1.04
N GLU A 103 -3.41 -16.13 -1.15
CA GLU A 103 -2.20 -16.05 -0.33
C GLU A 103 -1.37 -14.77 -0.55
N LEU A 104 -1.58 -14.07 -1.66
CA LEU A 104 -0.88 -12.84 -2.00
C LEU A 104 -1.73 -11.57 -1.75
N LYS A 105 -2.96 -11.71 -1.25
CA LYS A 105 -3.85 -10.56 -0.96
C LYS A 105 -3.21 -9.52 -0.06
N GLY A 106 -2.37 -9.94 0.86
CA GLY A 106 -1.63 -9.04 1.72
C GLY A 106 -0.66 -8.09 1.01
N LEU A 107 -0.38 -8.31 -0.26
CA LEU A 107 0.48 -7.46 -1.08
C LEU A 107 -0.27 -6.31 -1.77
N LEU A 108 -1.58 -6.19 -1.56
CA LEU A 108 -2.35 -5.11 -2.18
C LEU A 108 -1.96 -3.77 -1.57
N PRO A 109 -1.40 -2.83 -2.36
CA PRO A 109 -1.13 -1.49 -1.89
C PRO A 109 -2.45 -0.76 -1.62
N GLY A 110 -2.52 -0.04 -0.50
CA GLY A 110 -3.59 0.88 -0.19
C GLY A 110 -3.19 2.32 -0.50
N CYS A 111 -4.15 3.17 -0.75
CA CYS A 111 -3.93 4.59 -0.91
C CYS A 111 -5.18 5.37 -0.49
N THR A 112 -4.96 6.59 0.00
CA THR A 112 -6.05 7.55 0.23
C THR A 112 -5.62 8.91 -0.28
N SER A 113 -6.39 9.52 -1.17
CA SER A 113 -6.25 10.92 -1.59
C SER A 113 -7.39 11.76 -1.05
N LEU A 114 -7.04 12.91 -0.52
CA LEU A 114 -7.98 13.91 -0.02
C LEU A 114 -7.69 15.24 -0.71
N PHE A 115 -8.68 15.78 -1.38
CA PHE A 115 -8.65 17.12 -1.98
C PHE A 115 -9.53 18.04 -1.17
N GLU A 116 -8.99 19.17 -0.78
CA GLU A 116 -9.71 20.14 0.04
C GLU A 116 -9.42 21.58 -0.37
N LYS A 117 -10.42 22.45 -0.14
CA LYS A 117 -10.25 23.90 -0.24
C LYS A 117 -9.76 24.42 1.12
N SER A 118 -8.73 25.25 1.09
CA SER A 118 -8.20 25.96 2.26
C SER A 118 -8.18 27.46 2.02
N PRO A 119 -7.96 28.29 3.07
CA PRO A 119 -7.74 29.73 2.88
C PRO A 119 -6.56 30.05 1.95
N ASP A 120 -5.60 29.16 1.88
CA ASP A 120 -4.35 29.32 1.11
C ASP A 120 -4.40 28.68 -0.29
N GLY A 121 -5.58 28.31 -0.78
CA GLY A 121 -5.79 27.66 -2.07
C GLY A 121 -6.26 26.20 -1.93
N PHE A 122 -6.03 25.41 -2.96
CA PHE A 122 -6.45 24.00 -2.99
C PHE A 122 -5.31 23.10 -2.60
N ILE A 123 -5.64 22.06 -1.85
CA ILE A 123 -4.67 21.14 -1.24
C ILE A 123 -4.97 19.72 -1.69
N HIS A 124 -3.94 19.00 -2.14
CA HIS A 124 -3.96 17.58 -2.40
C HIS A 124 -3.16 16.85 -1.34
N ASN A 125 -3.85 16.08 -0.50
CA ASN A 125 -3.25 15.24 0.52
C ASN A 125 -3.27 13.78 0.09
N ARG A 126 -2.27 13.00 0.49
CA ARG A 126 -2.19 11.58 0.20
C ARG A 126 -1.59 10.77 1.33
N LEU A 127 -2.15 9.58 1.59
CA LEU A 127 -1.48 8.47 2.26
C LEU A 127 -1.08 7.40 1.24
N ILE A 128 0.09 6.84 1.43
CA ILE A 128 0.61 5.70 0.67
C ILE A 128 0.73 4.54 1.64
N ASP A 129 -0.07 3.51 1.41
CA ASP A 129 -0.02 2.27 2.17
C ASP A 129 0.64 1.21 1.29
N PHE A 130 1.73 0.65 1.77
CA PHE A 130 2.43 -0.40 1.05
C PHE A 130 3.01 -1.41 2.04
N PRO A 131 2.86 -2.72 1.78
CA PRO A 131 3.53 -3.75 2.57
C PRO A 131 5.06 -3.55 2.47
N LEU A 132 5.81 -4.18 3.38
CA LEU A 132 7.26 -4.02 3.49
C LEU A 132 7.70 -2.67 4.07
N ILE A 133 7.24 -2.41 5.27
CA ILE A 133 7.79 -1.37 6.11
C ILE A 133 9.28 -1.63 6.32
N GLY A 134 10.06 -0.56 6.25
CA GLY A 134 11.52 -0.68 6.29
C GLY A 134 12.18 -0.92 4.92
N ALA A 135 11.37 -1.03 3.84
CA ALA A 135 11.89 -1.03 2.48
C ALA A 135 11.70 0.34 1.82
N PHE A 136 10.44 0.81 1.71
CA PHE A 136 10.13 2.05 0.99
C PHE A 136 10.21 3.31 1.83
N ASN A 137 10.07 3.20 3.14
CA ASN A 137 9.97 4.36 4.03
C ASN A 137 11.28 4.71 4.73
N GLU A 138 12.35 3.91 4.59
CA GLU A 138 13.63 4.21 5.22
C GLU A 138 14.29 5.44 4.59
N ASN A 139 14.19 5.56 3.29
CA ASN A 139 14.83 6.63 2.52
C ASN A 139 13.87 7.32 1.55
N PRO A 140 12.85 8.05 2.04
CA PRO A 140 11.94 8.80 1.17
C PRO A 140 12.69 9.87 0.39
N ARG A 141 12.31 10.08 -0.88
CA ARG A 141 12.93 11.04 -1.79
C ARG A 141 11.87 11.93 -2.44
N LEU A 142 12.26 13.19 -2.63
CA LEU A 142 11.60 14.11 -3.55
C LEU A 142 12.55 14.31 -4.74
N TYR A 143 12.25 13.73 -5.88
CA TYR A 143 13.03 13.90 -7.11
C TYR A 143 12.50 15.10 -7.88
N TYR A 144 13.34 16.10 -8.08
CA TYR A 144 13.02 17.28 -8.87
C TYR A 144 13.64 17.15 -10.27
N TRP A 145 12.80 16.84 -11.23
CA TRP A 145 13.15 16.69 -12.63
C TRP A 145 13.04 18.02 -13.33
N LYS A 146 14.13 18.52 -13.90
CA LYS A 146 14.19 19.71 -14.76
C LYS A 146 15.09 19.45 -15.96
N ILE A 147 14.56 18.74 -16.93
CA ILE A 147 15.25 18.31 -18.14
C ILE A 147 14.96 19.33 -19.24
N GLU A 148 15.97 19.62 -20.06
CA GLU A 148 15.82 20.55 -21.18
C GLU A 148 14.72 20.10 -22.14
N GLY A 149 13.85 21.02 -22.53
CA GLY A 149 12.73 20.75 -23.45
C GLY A 149 11.57 19.94 -22.84
N LYS A 150 11.60 19.65 -21.53
CA LYS A 150 10.54 18.95 -20.81
C LYS A 150 9.98 19.81 -19.67
N PRO A 151 8.72 19.58 -19.25
CA PRO A 151 8.19 20.23 -18.06
C PRO A 151 8.97 19.85 -16.81
N ALA A 152 8.99 20.75 -15.83
CA ALA A 152 9.58 20.42 -14.55
C ALA A 152 8.58 19.65 -13.67
N ILE A 153 9.05 18.58 -13.03
CA ILE A 153 8.22 17.69 -12.22
C ILE A 153 8.90 17.48 -10.87
N LEU A 154 8.15 17.64 -9.78
CA LEU A 154 8.55 17.13 -8.47
C LEU A 154 7.79 15.85 -8.18
N ASN A 155 8.53 14.78 -7.90
CA ASN A 155 7.96 13.47 -7.61
C ASN A 155 8.37 12.96 -6.23
N TYR A 156 7.40 12.49 -5.45
CA TYR A 156 7.67 11.74 -4.23
C TYR A 156 7.79 10.26 -4.53
N SER A 157 8.88 9.67 -4.08
CA SER A 157 9.21 8.25 -4.21
C SER A 157 10.14 7.82 -3.07
N CYS A 158 10.87 6.73 -3.26
CA CYS A 158 11.94 6.30 -2.35
C CYS A 158 13.25 6.08 -3.10
N GLU A 159 14.34 6.01 -2.36
CA GLU A 159 15.65 5.63 -2.87
C GLU A 159 15.59 4.29 -3.58
N GLY A 160 16.27 4.18 -4.70
CA GLY A 160 16.19 2.99 -5.56
C GLY A 160 15.03 2.96 -6.57
N MET A 161 14.13 3.96 -6.55
CA MET A 161 12.91 3.98 -7.37
C MET A 161 12.65 5.34 -8.04
N ALA A 162 13.70 6.04 -8.45
CA ALA A 162 13.59 7.37 -9.06
C ALA A 162 12.62 7.48 -10.24
N PRO A 163 12.54 6.52 -11.19
CA PRO A 163 11.60 6.59 -12.31
C PRO A 163 10.14 6.28 -11.97
N LEU A 164 9.81 5.93 -10.72
CA LEU A 164 8.43 5.64 -10.31
C LEU A 164 7.76 6.86 -9.70
N PHE A 165 6.65 7.28 -10.28
CA PHE A 165 5.91 8.47 -9.91
C PHE A 165 4.66 8.12 -9.11
N PHE A 166 4.74 8.25 -7.77
CA PHE A 166 3.61 7.95 -6.90
C PHE A 166 2.74 9.18 -6.60
N GLN A 167 3.39 10.31 -6.34
CA GLN A 167 2.73 11.59 -6.09
C GLN A 167 3.58 12.69 -6.71
N THR A 168 2.98 13.51 -7.57
CA THR A 168 3.72 14.49 -8.36
C THR A 168 3.12 15.88 -8.31
N ILE A 169 3.99 16.88 -8.52
CA ILE A 169 3.63 18.24 -8.91
C ILE A 169 4.23 18.49 -10.28
N HIS A 170 3.42 19.00 -11.17
CA HIS A 170 3.80 19.40 -12.50
C HIS A 170 3.86 20.93 -12.59
N ASP A 171 4.87 21.49 -13.26
CA ASP A 171 5.10 22.95 -13.36
C ASP A 171 3.99 23.70 -14.10
N SER A 172 3.18 23.04 -14.91
CA SER A 172 1.98 23.63 -15.50
C SER A 172 0.82 23.82 -14.51
N GLY A 173 1.03 23.57 -13.23
CA GLY A 173 0.08 23.88 -12.16
C GLY A 173 -0.94 22.79 -11.86
N PHE A 174 -0.56 21.52 -11.96
CA PHE A 174 -1.39 20.43 -11.43
C PHE A 174 -0.59 19.43 -10.59
N SER A 175 -1.28 18.74 -9.70
CA SER A 175 -0.76 17.61 -8.95
C SER A 175 -1.43 16.32 -9.40
N MET A 176 -0.70 15.19 -9.27
CA MET A 176 -1.19 13.87 -9.62
C MET A 176 -0.82 12.84 -8.57
N SER A 177 -1.71 11.89 -8.33
CA SER A 177 -1.43 10.64 -7.60
C SER A 177 -1.96 9.44 -8.38
N ILE A 178 -1.27 8.30 -8.24
CA ILE A 178 -1.71 7.03 -8.80
C ILE A 178 -2.18 6.10 -7.68
N HIS A 179 -3.31 5.45 -7.87
CA HIS A 179 -3.86 4.46 -6.95
C HIS A 179 -4.03 3.12 -7.64
N HIS A 180 -3.59 2.07 -6.98
CA HIS A 180 -3.97 0.73 -7.41
C HIS A 180 -5.50 0.56 -7.29
N LYS A 181 -6.09 -0.14 -8.24
CA LYS A 181 -7.53 -0.46 -8.24
C LYS A 181 -7.74 -1.97 -8.32
N PRO A 182 -8.68 -2.53 -7.54
CA PRO A 182 -9.04 -3.92 -7.71
C PRO A 182 -9.62 -4.16 -9.11
N GLY A 183 -9.20 -5.23 -9.75
CA GLY A 183 -9.62 -5.64 -11.09
C GLY A 183 -8.96 -6.95 -11.48
N GLN A 184 -9.71 -7.87 -12.09
CA GLN A 184 -9.22 -9.21 -12.42
C GLN A 184 -8.51 -9.29 -13.78
N ASN A 185 -8.60 -8.22 -14.58
CA ASN A 185 -8.11 -8.22 -15.93
C ASN A 185 -6.60 -8.08 -16.00
N TYR A 186 -5.97 -8.89 -16.86
CA TYR A 186 -4.60 -8.73 -17.28
C TYR A 186 -4.57 -8.57 -18.81
N HIS A 187 -4.15 -7.41 -19.25
CA HIS A 187 -4.12 -7.08 -20.68
C HIS A 187 -2.69 -7.28 -21.20
N LYS A 188 -2.45 -8.43 -21.80
CA LYS A 188 -1.12 -8.83 -22.33
C LYS A 188 -0.50 -7.83 -23.31
N ASP A 189 -1.35 -7.06 -24.00
CA ASP A 189 -0.92 -6.04 -24.97
C ASP A 189 -0.83 -4.63 -24.36
N GLY A 190 -1.11 -4.49 -23.07
CA GLY A 190 -1.00 -3.25 -22.32
C GLY A 190 0.45 -2.82 -22.07
N GLN A 191 0.62 -1.58 -21.63
CA GLN A 191 1.87 -1.01 -21.16
C GLN A 191 1.84 -0.90 -19.63
N SER A 192 3.02 -0.86 -19.01
CA SER A 192 3.14 -0.61 -17.57
C SER A 192 2.50 0.72 -17.21
N ILE A 193 1.75 0.74 -16.12
CA ILE A 193 1.15 1.97 -15.60
C ILE A 193 2.20 3.02 -15.26
N PHE A 194 3.37 2.59 -14.81
CA PHE A 194 4.47 3.50 -14.48
C PHE A 194 5.03 4.18 -15.73
N LYS A 195 5.14 3.45 -16.85
CA LYS A 195 5.48 4.04 -18.14
C LYS A 195 4.43 5.04 -18.59
N ILE A 196 3.15 4.66 -18.55
CA ILE A 196 2.02 5.54 -18.93
C ILE A 196 2.04 6.83 -18.11
N ALA A 197 2.21 6.73 -16.80
CA ALA A 197 2.27 7.89 -15.91
C ALA A 197 3.48 8.77 -16.21
N PHE A 198 4.65 8.17 -16.35
CA PHE A 198 5.91 8.88 -16.59
C PHE A 198 5.87 9.66 -17.91
N GLU A 199 5.57 8.98 -19.01
CA GLU A 199 5.53 9.62 -20.34
C GLU A 199 4.44 10.67 -20.42
N GLY A 200 3.24 10.36 -19.90
CA GLY A 200 2.15 11.32 -19.88
C GLY A 200 2.49 12.61 -19.16
N LEU A 201 3.23 12.54 -18.03
CA LEU A 201 3.65 13.73 -17.29
C LEU A 201 4.70 14.57 -18.04
N PHE A 202 5.62 13.95 -18.75
CA PHE A 202 6.64 14.67 -19.50
C PHE A 202 6.19 15.20 -20.88
N GLU A 203 5.06 14.70 -21.38
CA GLU A 203 4.52 15.09 -22.69
C GLU A 203 3.31 16.04 -22.58
N ALA A 204 2.62 16.02 -21.45
CA ALA A 204 1.39 16.79 -21.28
C ALA A 204 1.65 18.21 -20.76
N PRO A 205 1.30 19.26 -21.52
CA PRO A 205 1.40 20.65 -21.05
C PRO A 205 0.29 21.05 -20.08
N SER A 206 -0.67 20.17 -19.78
CA SER A 206 -1.77 20.42 -18.85
C SER A 206 -2.43 19.13 -18.39
N MET A 207 -3.21 19.21 -17.30
CA MET A 207 -4.01 18.10 -16.79
C MET A 207 -4.99 17.52 -17.84
N ASN A 208 -5.56 18.37 -18.70
CA ASN A 208 -6.43 17.90 -19.78
C ASN A 208 -5.68 17.14 -20.88
N GLU A 209 -4.48 17.61 -21.24
CA GLU A 209 -3.63 16.88 -22.19
C GLU A 209 -3.15 15.54 -21.59
N PHE A 210 -2.76 15.54 -20.32
CA PHE A 210 -2.41 14.30 -19.62
C PHE A 210 -3.55 13.25 -19.71
N ARG A 211 -4.80 13.68 -19.50
CA ARG A 211 -5.96 12.79 -19.70
C ARG A 211 -6.08 12.27 -21.14
N ARG A 212 -5.77 13.11 -22.13
CA ARG A 212 -5.78 12.68 -23.54
C ARG A 212 -4.69 11.65 -23.81
N GLU A 213 -3.52 11.81 -23.22
CA GLU A 213 -2.44 10.83 -23.30
C GLU A 213 -2.84 9.51 -22.66
N LEU A 214 -3.47 9.53 -21.48
CA LEU A 214 -3.99 8.30 -20.86
C LEU A 214 -4.89 7.50 -21.80
N ARG A 215 -5.77 8.18 -22.56
CA ARG A 215 -6.71 7.51 -23.48
C ARG A 215 -6.06 6.83 -24.68
N LYS A 216 -4.84 7.18 -25.02
CA LYS A 216 -4.10 6.55 -26.12
C LYS A 216 -3.44 5.25 -25.71
N ASN A 217 -3.40 4.97 -24.42
CA ASN A 217 -2.66 3.86 -23.86
C ASN A 217 -3.60 2.74 -23.42
N ILE A 218 -3.09 1.53 -23.49
CA ILE A 218 -3.71 0.32 -22.93
C ILE A 218 -2.86 -0.07 -21.71
N SER A 219 -3.45 -0.09 -20.51
CA SER A 219 -2.73 -0.52 -19.31
C SER A 219 -2.72 -2.04 -19.19
N VAL A 220 -1.70 -2.59 -18.54
CA VAL A 220 -1.62 -4.03 -18.23
C VAL A 220 -2.63 -4.43 -17.18
N THR A 221 -2.79 -3.58 -16.16
CA THR A 221 -3.66 -3.80 -15.00
C THR A 221 -4.49 -2.57 -14.69
N LYS A 222 -5.39 -2.65 -13.72
CA LYS A 222 -6.32 -1.57 -13.38
C LYS A 222 -5.72 -0.59 -12.40
N TRP A 223 -5.72 0.71 -12.75
CA TRP A 223 -5.20 1.80 -11.93
C TRP A 223 -6.08 3.04 -12.01
N GLY A 224 -5.98 3.89 -10.97
CA GLY A 224 -6.64 5.19 -10.91
C GLY A 224 -5.63 6.33 -10.89
N PHE A 225 -5.94 7.40 -11.61
CA PHE A 225 -5.23 8.68 -11.58
C PHE A 225 -6.12 9.74 -10.94
N TYR A 226 -5.59 10.44 -9.96
CA TYR A 226 -6.27 11.50 -9.25
C TYR A 226 -5.45 12.77 -9.37
N MET A 227 -6.03 13.79 -10.00
CA MET A 227 -5.33 15.01 -10.34
C MET A 227 -6.11 16.22 -9.84
N MET A 228 -5.41 17.31 -9.55
CA MET A 228 -6.01 18.59 -9.16
C MET A 228 -5.23 19.73 -9.79
N ASP A 229 -5.92 20.74 -10.33
CA ASP A 229 -5.31 21.96 -10.86
C ASP A 229 -5.40 23.14 -9.89
N LEU A 230 -4.77 24.27 -10.28
CA LEU A 230 -4.77 25.53 -9.52
C LEU A 230 -6.17 26.16 -9.34
N ASN A 231 -7.15 25.76 -10.15
CA ASN A 231 -8.53 26.26 -10.08
C ASN A 231 -9.41 25.41 -9.15
N GLY A 232 -8.86 24.33 -8.58
CA GLY A 232 -9.60 23.38 -7.76
C GLY A 232 -10.44 22.39 -8.57
N THR A 233 -10.15 22.25 -9.87
CA THR A 233 -10.71 21.14 -10.66
C THR A 233 -10.01 19.85 -10.26
N VAL A 234 -10.77 18.88 -9.78
CA VAL A 234 -10.29 17.54 -9.49
C VAL A 234 -10.74 16.60 -10.60
N MET A 235 -9.81 15.88 -11.17
CA MET A 235 -10.03 14.94 -12.24
C MET A 235 -9.62 13.53 -11.79
N CYS A 236 -10.54 12.60 -11.91
CA CYS A 236 -10.36 11.20 -11.56
C CYS A 236 -10.49 10.34 -12.80
N SER A 237 -9.58 9.39 -12.98
CA SER A 237 -9.61 8.47 -14.12
C SER A 237 -9.21 7.08 -13.69
N ASP A 238 -10.05 6.08 -13.95
CA ASP A 238 -9.66 4.66 -13.84
C ASP A 238 -9.35 4.13 -15.24
N ILE A 239 -8.18 3.49 -15.38
CA ILE A 239 -7.75 2.80 -16.59
C ILE A 239 -7.71 1.29 -16.34
N ASP A 240 -8.31 0.49 -17.23
CA ASP A 240 -8.36 -0.97 -17.18
C ASP A 240 -8.22 -1.52 -18.60
N GLY A 241 -7.01 -1.82 -19.01
CA GLY A 241 -6.69 -2.14 -20.39
C GLY A 241 -7.02 -0.98 -21.32
N PRO A 242 -7.87 -1.20 -22.35
CA PRO A 242 -8.31 -0.14 -23.25
C PRO A 242 -9.46 0.72 -22.68
N ALA A 243 -10.09 0.27 -21.60
CA ALA A 243 -11.19 0.99 -20.98
C ALA A 243 -10.69 2.08 -20.05
N MET A 244 -11.33 3.24 -20.12
CA MET A 244 -11.04 4.36 -19.24
C MET A 244 -12.34 5.01 -18.77
N ASN A 245 -12.56 4.99 -17.46
CA ASN A 245 -13.61 5.73 -16.78
C ASN A 245 -13.06 7.06 -16.28
N PHE A 246 -13.93 8.07 -16.25
CA PHE A 246 -13.51 9.42 -15.94
C PHE A 246 -14.61 10.21 -15.25
N GLU A 247 -14.23 10.96 -14.22
CA GLU A 247 -15.09 11.91 -13.51
C GLU A 247 -14.32 13.21 -13.26
N SER A 248 -15.05 14.32 -13.13
CA SER A 248 -14.50 15.63 -12.82
C SER A 248 -15.35 16.35 -11.79
N TYR A 249 -14.70 17.00 -10.84
CA TYR A 249 -15.32 17.72 -9.74
C TYR A 249 -14.70 19.10 -9.60
N ASN A 250 -15.44 20.02 -8.96
CA ASN A 250 -14.93 21.34 -8.60
C ASN A 250 -14.94 21.49 -7.06
N LEU A 251 -13.79 21.75 -6.46
CA LEU A 251 -13.66 21.92 -5.01
C LEU A 251 -14.37 23.16 -4.47
N ASN A 252 -14.76 24.11 -5.31
CA ASN A 252 -15.61 25.23 -4.91
C ASN A 252 -17.05 24.80 -4.65
N GLU A 253 -17.49 23.70 -5.24
CA GLU A 253 -18.85 23.17 -5.16
C GLU A 253 -18.94 21.96 -4.21
N SER A 254 -17.89 21.15 -4.19
CA SER A 254 -17.84 19.87 -3.48
C SER A 254 -16.49 19.67 -2.78
N SER A 255 -16.38 20.13 -1.55
CA SER A 255 -15.16 19.95 -0.73
C SER A 255 -15.55 19.48 0.68
N PRO A 256 -14.80 18.50 1.28
CA PRO A 256 -13.67 17.79 0.72
C PRO A 256 -14.08 16.61 -0.19
N LEU A 257 -13.20 16.24 -1.13
CA LEU A 257 -13.30 15.02 -1.94
C LEU A 257 -12.30 13.99 -1.42
N ILE A 258 -12.75 12.77 -1.18
CA ILE A 258 -11.94 11.68 -0.65
C ILE A 258 -12.01 10.51 -1.63
N PHE A 259 -10.85 9.96 -1.96
CA PHE A 259 -10.71 8.81 -2.85
C PHE A 259 -9.80 7.76 -2.20
N THR A 260 -10.27 6.53 -2.21
CA THR A 260 -9.52 5.36 -1.76
C THR A 260 -9.22 4.44 -2.96
N ASN A 261 -9.09 3.14 -2.73
CA ASN A 261 -8.86 2.21 -3.83
C ASN A 261 -10.17 1.72 -4.51
N ILE A 262 -11.32 2.30 -4.16
CA ILE A 262 -12.60 1.96 -4.80
C ILE A 262 -12.56 2.40 -6.27
N PRO A 263 -12.92 1.53 -7.22
CA PRO A 263 -13.08 1.93 -8.62
C PRO A 263 -14.14 3.00 -8.78
N LEU A 264 -13.98 3.90 -9.76
CA LEU A 264 -14.99 4.91 -10.08
C LEU A 264 -16.30 4.28 -10.56
N HIS A 265 -16.18 3.21 -11.33
CA HIS A 265 -17.32 2.47 -11.86
C HIS A 265 -17.04 0.98 -11.78
N ASN A 266 -18.11 0.19 -11.65
CA ASN A 266 -18.11 -1.28 -11.60
C ASN A 266 -17.32 -1.83 -10.40
N ASP A 267 -18.01 -2.16 -9.33
CA ASP A 267 -17.43 -2.88 -8.22
C ASP A 267 -16.96 -4.27 -8.71
N PRO A 268 -15.69 -4.58 -8.58
CA PRO A 268 -15.18 -5.85 -9.02
C PRO A 268 -15.69 -6.96 -8.10
N THR A 269 -16.30 -7.98 -8.69
CA THR A 269 -16.73 -9.20 -7.97
C THR A 269 -15.52 -9.84 -7.27
N GLY A 270 -15.69 -10.25 -6.04
CA GLY A 270 -14.64 -10.94 -5.26
C GLY A 270 -13.71 -10.01 -4.48
N PHE A 271 -14.03 -8.71 -4.39
CA PHE A 271 -13.29 -7.71 -3.61
C PHE A 271 -14.15 -6.98 -2.59
N GLU A 272 -15.31 -7.53 -2.27
CA GLU A 272 -16.32 -6.89 -1.43
C GLU A 272 -15.73 -6.42 -0.09
N HIS A 273 -14.93 -7.24 0.58
CA HIS A 273 -14.30 -6.87 1.85
C HIS A 273 -13.26 -5.77 1.70
N PHE A 274 -12.48 -5.80 0.62
CA PHE A 274 -11.51 -4.73 0.33
C PHE A 274 -12.22 -3.41 0.04
N ILE A 275 -13.33 -3.46 -0.70
CA ILE A 275 -14.17 -2.29 -0.99
C ILE A 275 -14.81 -1.78 0.31
N GLU A 276 -15.38 -2.67 1.13
CA GLU A 276 -15.96 -2.31 2.44
C GLU A 276 -14.90 -1.62 3.33
N PHE A 277 -13.70 -2.17 3.39
CA PHE A 277 -12.57 -1.55 4.11
C PHE A 277 -12.24 -0.15 3.58
N CYS A 278 -12.23 0.04 2.27
CA CYS A 278 -11.99 1.34 1.64
C CYS A 278 -13.12 2.33 1.92
N GLN A 279 -14.39 1.89 1.90
CA GLN A 279 -15.55 2.71 2.23
C GLN A 279 -15.53 3.17 3.69
N GLU A 280 -15.19 2.28 4.63
CA GLU A 280 -15.07 2.63 6.05
C GLU A 280 -13.96 3.66 6.30
N ARG A 281 -12.81 3.58 5.60
CA ARG A 281 -11.75 4.59 5.66
C ARG A 281 -12.26 5.96 5.19
N GLU A 282 -13.01 6.00 4.10
CA GLU A 282 -13.59 7.22 3.57
C GLU A 282 -14.61 7.84 4.54
N LEU A 283 -15.54 7.04 5.06
CA LEU A 283 -16.54 7.49 6.03
C LEU A 283 -15.89 8.01 7.32
N TRP A 284 -14.89 7.32 7.82
CA TRP A 284 -14.14 7.74 9.01
C TRP A 284 -13.44 9.08 8.77
N LEU A 285 -12.79 9.26 7.61
CA LEU A 285 -12.10 10.50 7.30
C LEU A 285 -13.08 11.67 7.13
N ARG A 286 -14.24 11.45 6.51
CA ARG A 286 -15.31 12.47 6.42
C ARG A 286 -15.79 12.92 7.80
N ASP A 287 -16.01 11.98 8.71
CA ASP A 287 -16.42 12.28 10.09
C ASP A 287 -15.34 13.11 10.83
N LYS A 288 -14.09 12.74 10.70
CA LYS A 288 -12.95 13.47 11.28
C LYS A 288 -12.82 14.90 10.73
N LEU A 289 -12.91 15.06 9.42
CA LEU A 289 -12.87 16.37 8.76
C LEU A 289 -14.01 17.28 9.24
N GLY A 290 -15.21 16.73 9.45
CA GLY A 290 -16.36 17.48 9.98
C GLY A 290 -16.17 17.98 11.41
N ARG A 291 -15.27 17.37 12.19
CA ARG A 291 -14.97 17.73 13.59
C ARG A 291 -13.64 18.48 13.74
N ARG A 292 -12.97 18.77 12.65
CA ARG A 292 -11.61 19.34 12.62
C ARG A 292 -11.54 20.68 13.35
N LYS A 293 -10.60 20.80 14.29
CA LYS A 293 -10.21 22.05 14.95
C LYS A 293 -8.76 22.33 14.61
N ASN A 294 -8.45 23.26 13.73
CA ASN A 294 -7.10 23.78 13.44
C ASN A 294 -5.96 22.73 13.36
N GLN A 295 -6.29 21.46 13.14
CA GLN A 295 -5.33 20.38 13.04
C GLN A 295 -4.81 20.29 11.61
N HIS A 296 -3.51 20.04 11.44
CA HIS A 296 -2.92 19.79 10.13
C HIS A 296 -3.54 18.54 9.49
N THR A 297 -3.87 18.59 8.21
CA THR A 297 -4.60 17.48 7.54
C THR A 297 -3.82 16.17 7.58
N LEU A 298 -2.49 16.20 7.45
CA LEU A 298 -1.68 14.99 7.57
C LEU A 298 -1.75 14.37 8.96
N ASP A 299 -1.85 15.20 10.03
CA ASP A 299 -2.04 14.67 11.39
C ASP A 299 -3.41 14.01 11.54
N LEU A 300 -4.43 14.62 10.95
CA LEU A 300 -5.77 14.06 10.96
C LEU A 300 -5.83 12.73 10.19
N MET A 301 -5.23 12.66 9.02
CA MET A 301 -5.21 11.44 8.20
C MET A 301 -4.39 10.31 8.84
N THR A 302 -3.38 10.65 9.65
CA THR A 302 -2.52 9.70 10.37
C THR A 302 -2.90 9.52 11.84
N ASP A 303 -4.05 10.07 12.28
CA ASP A 303 -4.54 9.90 13.65
C ASP A 303 -5.11 8.49 13.84
N VAL A 304 -4.45 7.71 14.67
CA VAL A 304 -4.86 6.34 15.04
C VAL A 304 -5.57 6.29 16.41
N LYS A 305 -5.72 7.43 17.11
CA LYS A 305 -6.20 7.49 18.50
C LYS A 305 -7.71 7.42 18.64
N ASP A 306 -8.44 8.05 17.73
CA ASP A 306 -9.89 8.23 17.87
C ASP A 306 -10.63 7.20 17.05
N GLN A 307 -10.75 6.02 17.62
CA GLN A 307 -11.45 4.90 17.02
C GLN A 307 -12.82 4.73 17.64
N LYS A 308 -13.74 5.64 17.32
CA LYS A 308 -15.16 5.32 17.50
C LYS A 308 -15.56 4.31 16.44
N VAL A 309 -15.47 3.07 16.88
CA VAL A 309 -15.79 1.87 16.13
C VAL A 309 -17.20 1.99 15.54
N ARG A 310 -17.27 1.95 14.22
CA ARG A 310 -18.45 1.46 13.53
C ARG A 310 -18.31 -0.07 13.35
N LYS A 311 -18.26 -0.56 12.17
CA LYS A 311 -18.19 -2.00 11.87
C LYS A 311 -16.74 -2.53 11.90
N TRP A 312 -15.77 -1.70 11.60
CA TRP A 312 -14.35 -2.01 11.51
C TRP A 312 -13.53 -1.06 12.38
N ILE A 313 -12.49 -1.58 13.02
CA ILE A 313 -11.58 -0.81 13.87
C ILE A 313 -10.36 -0.40 13.05
N HIS A 314 -10.57 0.24 11.91
CA HIS A 314 -9.45 0.71 11.09
C HIS A 314 -9.40 2.24 11.03
N PRO A 315 -8.26 2.84 11.43
CA PRO A 315 -7.96 4.22 11.08
C PRO A 315 -7.69 4.36 9.58
N VAL A 316 -7.67 5.58 9.07
CA VAL A 316 -7.27 5.84 7.68
C VAL A 316 -5.83 5.45 7.46
N SER A 317 -4.95 5.72 8.44
CA SER A 317 -3.59 5.21 8.50
C SER A 317 -3.61 3.73 8.88
N THR A 318 -3.14 2.88 7.99
CA THR A 318 -2.99 1.44 8.20
C THR A 318 -1.64 1.10 8.84
N LEU A 319 -1.44 -0.17 9.20
CA LEU A 319 -0.12 -0.64 9.65
C LEU A 319 0.95 -0.52 8.56
N SER A 320 0.56 -0.45 7.30
CA SER A 320 1.43 -0.29 6.14
C SER A 320 1.55 1.16 5.65
N THR A 321 1.06 2.16 6.38
CA THR A 321 1.18 3.56 5.96
C THR A 321 2.63 4.02 6.06
N ILE A 322 3.28 4.12 4.90
CA ILE A 322 4.69 4.45 4.73
C ILE A 322 4.94 5.88 4.25
N GLY A 323 3.94 6.54 3.68
CA GLY A 323 4.04 7.92 3.17
C GLY A 323 2.80 8.74 3.49
N ALA A 324 3.00 9.99 3.88
CA ALA A 324 1.94 10.99 4.05
C ALA A 324 2.44 12.33 3.52
N ILE A 325 1.78 12.81 2.46
CA ILE A 325 2.23 13.97 1.68
C ILE A 325 1.05 14.92 1.49
N GLN A 326 1.32 16.22 1.57
CA GLN A 326 0.39 17.29 1.25
C GLN A 326 1.02 18.24 0.24
N ILE A 327 0.28 18.58 -0.78
CA ILE A 327 0.68 19.50 -1.84
C ILE A 327 -0.24 20.72 -1.81
N ASN A 328 0.34 21.91 -1.68
CA ASN A 328 -0.30 23.18 -1.95
C ASN A 328 0.23 23.74 -3.27
N LEU A 329 -0.55 23.61 -4.34
CA LEU A 329 -0.15 24.03 -5.68
C LEU A 329 0.05 25.53 -5.79
N ALA A 330 -0.84 26.34 -5.18
CA ALA A 330 -0.79 27.78 -5.27
C ALA A 330 0.47 28.37 -4.63
N LYS A 331 0.98 27.73 -3.59
CA LYS A 331 2.21 28.14 -2.89
C LYS A 331 3.45 27.40 -3.40
N GLY A 332 3.31 26.37 -4.23
CA GLY A 332 4.42 25.51 -4.62
C GLY A 332 5.09 24.80 -3.42
N LEU A 333 4.29 24.43 -2.41
CA LEU A 333 4.79 23.80 -1.18
C LEU A 333 4.39 22.34 -1.09
N VAL A 334 5.31 21.53 -0.58
CA VAL A 334 5.10 20.12 -0.25
C VAL A 334 5.39 19.90 1.22
N HIS A 335 4.40 19.39 1.95
CA HIS A 335 4.61 18.89 3.31
C HIS A 335 4.76 17.37 3.25
N VAL A 336 5.78 16.86 3.92
CA VAL A 336 6.01 15.43 4.07
C VAL A 336 6.06 15.08 5.54
N LYS A 337 5.33 14.04 5.92
CA LYS A 337 5.40 13.51 7.27
C LYS A 337 6.54 12.51 7.39
N GLU A 338 7.36 12.67 8.40
CA GLU A 338 8.55 11.86 8.63
C GLU A 338 8.50 11.20 10.00
N GLY A 339 8.64 9.90 10.02
CA GLY A 339 8.64 9.08 11.23
C GLY A 339 8.94 7.63 10.92
N GLN A 340 9.01 6.81 11.95
CA GLN A 340 9.02 5.37 11.79
C GLN A 340 7.63 4.91 11.38
N ALA A 341 7.52 4.08 10.35
CA ALA A 341 6.22 3.51 9.97
C ALA A 341 5.70 2.53 11.06
N ALA A 342 4.42 2.36 11.22
CA ALA A 342 3.38 3.10 10.50
C ALA A 342 3.37 4.57 10.94
N LEU A 343 3.17 5.49 9.99
CA LEU A 343 3.10 6.91 10.31
C LEU A 343 1.87 7.20 11.18
N THR A 344 2.08 8.02 12.21
CA THR A 344 1.05 8.41 13.17
C THR A 344 0.96 9.92 13.32
N SER A 345 -0.04 10.42 14.03
CA SER A 345 -0.21 11.86 14.25
C SER A 345 0.94 12.49 15.02
N SER A 346 1.69 11.72 15.81
CA SER A 346 2.84 12.21 16.58
C SER A 346 4.12 12.45 15.75
N ASP A 347 4.18 11.98 14.51
CA ASP A 347 5.38 12.13 13.67
C ASP A 347 5.54 13.57 13.15
N ALA A 348 6.78 13.96 12.87
CA ALA A 348 7.15 15.31 12.42
C ALA A 348 6.63 15.62 11.02
N ILE A 349 6.43 16.90 10.72
CA ILE A 349 6.07 17.38 9.37
C ILE A 349 7.13 18.37 8.91
N PHE A 350 7.63 18.15 7.70
CA PHE A 350 8.60 19.02 7.03
C PHE A 350 8.02 19.59 5.75
N GLU A 351 8.38 20.86 5.49
CA GLU A 351 8.02 21.61 4.29
C GLU A 351 9.21 21.65 3.32
N PHE A 352 8.92 21.49 2.06
CA PHE A 352 9.82 21.69 0.93
C PHE A 352 9.17 22.68 -0.04
N SER A 353 9.98 23.61 -0.57
CA SER A 353 9.54 24.62 -1.54
C SER A 353 10.05 24.29 -2.93
N LEU A 354 9.17 24.42 -3.94
CA LEU A 354 9.58 24.34 -5.35
C LEU A 354 10.45 25.52 -5.77
N ALA A 355 10.28 26.70 -5.12
CA ALA A 355 11.06 27.90 -5.39
C ALA A 355 12.45 27.82 -4.77
N ASP A 356 12.56 27.30 -3.55
CA ASP A 356 13.84 27.09 -2.85
C ASP A 356 14.09 25.60 -2.61
N LYS A 357 14.86 25.01 -3.51
CA LYS A 357 15.13 23.55 -3.54
C LYS A 357 16.08 23.08 -2.43
N ASN A 358 16.70 24.00 -1.70
CA ASN A 358 17.65 23.66 -0.64
C ASN A 358 17.03 23.79 0.76
N GLU A 359 15.85 24.40 0.85
CA GLU A 359 15.19 24.63 2.13
C GLU A 359 14.28 23.45 2.53
N ARG A 360 14.66 22.78 3.60
CA ARG A 360 13.82 21.84 4.33
C ARG A 360 13.48 22.47 5.67
N LYS A 361 12.23 22.87 5.83
CA LYS A 361 11.75 23.59 7.00
C LYS A 361 10.89 22.68 7.89
N LEU A 362 11.10 22.74 9.19
CA LEU A 362 10.28 22.05 10.17
C LEU A 362 8.95 22.79 10.36
N VAL A 363 7.83 22.17 10.02
CA VAL A 363 6.47 22.68 10.23
C VAL A 363 5.92 22.24 11.58
N LYS A 364 6.10 20.95 11.89
CA LYS A 364 5.69 20.37 13.17
C LYS A 364 6.78 19.45 13.69
N LYS A 365 7.15 19.62 14.96
CA LYS A 365 8.04 18.69 15.67
C LYS A 365 7.33 17.38 15.94
N ALA A 366 8.12 16.30 15.98
CA ALA A 366 7.62 15.03 16.51
C ALA A 366 7.19 15.22 17.98
N GLU A 367 6.11 14.57 18.34
CA GLU A 367 5.59 14.50 19.70
C GLU A 367 5.88 13.12 20.28
N ASP A 368 5.87 12.99 21.60
CA ASP A 368 5.94 11.66 22.22
C ASP A 368 4.68 10.87 21.87
N PRO A 369 4.83 9.69 21.22
CA PRO A 369 3.69 8.87 20.85
C PRO A 369 2.99 8.37 22.12
N ASN A 370 1.65 8.39 22.12
CA ASN A 370 0.89 7.76 23.19
C ASN A 370 0.97 6.23 23.10
N ASP A 371 0.42 5.54 24.08
CA ASP A 371 0.52 4.08 24.17
C ASP A 371 -0.14 3.36 23.00
N PHE A 372 -1.24 3.91 22.43
CA PHE A 372 -1.84 3.35 21.24
C PHE A 372 -0.91 3.47 20.02
N GLU A 373 -0.32 4.64 19.79
CA GLU A 373 0.63 4.86 18.69
C GLU A 373 1.89 4.00 18.84
N LYS A 374 2.39 3.83 20.06
CA LYS A 374 3.50 2.92 20.34
C LYS A 374 3.13 1.48 19.99
N ALA A 375 1.98 1.00 20.47
CA ALA A 375 1.48 -0.33 20.15
C ALA A 375 1.23 -0.53 18.65
N TRP A 376 0.70 0.50 17.97
CA TRP A 376 0.47 0.50 16.53
C TRP A 376 1.77 0.35 15.74
N LYS A 377 2.81 1.11 16.10
CA LYS A 377 4.14 0.99 15.49
C LYS A 377 4.77 -0.39 15.75
N GLN A 378 4.59 -0.96 16.93
CA GLN A 378 5.04 -2.34 17.21
C GLN A 378 4.29 -3.38 16.37
N ALA A 379 2.98 -3.25 16.18
CA ALA A 379 2.20 -4.13 15.32
C ALA A 379 2.64 -4.00 13.84
N SER A 380 2.95 -2.80 13.40
CA SER A 380 3.49 -2.53 12.07
C SER A 380 4.85 -3.21 11.85
N LEU A 381 5.78 -3.09 12.81
CA LEU A 381 7.06 -3.79 12.77
C LEU A 381 6.88 -5.31 12.78
N ALA A 382 5.98 -5.82 13.63
CA ALA A 382 5.66 -7.24 13.65
C ALA A 382 5.23 -7.74 12.28
N GLN A 383 4.34 -7.02 11.61
CA GLN A 383 3.89 -7.38 10.26
C GLN A 383 5.04 -7.31 9.24
N SER A 384 5.89 -6.29 9.33
CA SER A 384 7.05 -6.16 8.44
C SER A 384 8.04 -7.31 8.59
N TYR A 385 8.38 -7.70 9.81
CA TYR A 385 9.25 -8.85 10.05
C TYR A 385 8.59 -10.17 9.64
N PHE A 386 7.28 -10.30 9.85
CA PHE A 386 6.51 -11.44 9.34
C PHE A 386 6.61 -11.53 7.81
N ASP A 387 6.45 -10.43 7.11
CA ASP A 387 6.56 -10.34 5.65
C ASP A 387 7.96 -10.71 5.14
N GLN A 388 9.00 -10.42 5.91
CA GLN A 388 10.39 -10.74 5.60
C GLN A 388 10.80 -12.16 5.99
N GLY A 389 9.94 -12.90 6.70
CA GLY A 389 10.24 -14.26 7.18
C GLY A 389 11.07 -14.31 8.45
N ASP A 390 11.29 -13.19 9.12
CA ASP A 390 11.94 -13.12 10.44
C ASP A 390 10.90 -13.31 11.55
N TRP A 391 10.62 -14.59 11.82
CA TRP A 391 9.52 -14.98 12.70
C TRP A 391 9.75 -14.63 14.15
N ASP A 392 10.98 -14.68 14.62
CA ASP A 392 11.32 -14.41 16.02
C ASP A 392 11.10 -12.93 16.34
N LEU A 393 11.59 -12.04 15.48
CA LEU A 393 11.35 -10.61 15.61
C LEU A 393 9.88 -10.27 15.40
N ALA A 394 9.22 -10.87 14.41
CA ALA A 394 7.79 -10.67 14.18
C ALA A 394 6.97 -11.00 15.43
N TYR A 395 7.22 -12.16 16.02
CA TYR A 395 6.51 -12.61 17.21
C TYR A 395 6.80 -11.73 18.43
N HIS A 396 8.05 -11.35 18.64
CA HIS A 396 8.45 -10.45 19.72
C HIS A 396 7.72 -9.09 19.62
N HIS A 397 7.74 -8.47 18.44
CA HIS A 397 7.07 -7.19 18.23
C HIS A 397 5.54 -7.30 18.37
N LEU A 398 4.93 -8.42 17.95
CA LEU A 398 3.50 -8.64 18.13
C LEU A 398 3.12 -8.79 19.60
N GLN A 399 3.94 -9.48 20.41
CA GLN A 399 3.76 -9.56 21.86
C GLN A 399 3.89 -8.17 22.53
N MET A 400 4.87 -7.38 22.11
CA MET A 400 5.01 -6.00 22.60
C MET A 400 3.78 -5.15 22.24
N ALA A 401 3.31 -5.25 21.01
CA ALA A 401 2.11 -4.55 20.56
C ALA A 401 0.89 -4.92 21.39
N GLU A 402 0.68 -6.21 21.66
CA GLU A 402 -0.44 -6.70 22.50
C GLU A 402 -0.34 -6.17 23.91
N ALA A 403 0.83 -6.28 24.53
CA ALA A 403 1.04 -5.86 25.92
C ALA A 403 0.83 -4.34 26.11
N MET A 404 1.22 -3.54 25.12
CA MET A 404 1.13 -2.08 25.15
C MET A 404 -0.24 -1.55 24.70
N MET A 405 -1.06 -2.33 23.98
CA MET A 405 -2.30 -1.88 23.36
C MET A 405 -3.35 -1.49 24.42
N PRO A 406 -3.69 -0.21 24.53
CA PRO A 406 -4.68 0.24 25.53
C PRO A 406 -6.12 -0.06 25.13
N HIS A 407 -6.39 -0.23 23.81
CA HIS A 407 -7.73 -0.43 23.28
C HIS A 407 -8.12 -1.92 23.36
N PRO A 408 -9.19 -2.29 24.14
CA PRO A 408 -9.52 -3.69 24.40
C PRO A 408 -9.77 -4.53 23.15
N ALA A 409 -10.52 -4.00 22.17
CA ALA A 409 -10.84 -4.74 20.96
C ALA A 409 -9.58 -4.98 20.10
N TRP A 410 -8.68 -3.99 19.97
CA TRP A 410 -7.42 -4.19 19.28
C TRP A 410 -6.49 -5.15 20.01
N ARG A 411 -6.49 -5.15 21.33
CA ARG A 411 -5.74 -6.13 22.11
C ARG A 411 -6.21 -7.55 21.82
N GLU A 412 -7.52 -7.78 21.75
CA GLU A 412 -8.06 -9.10 21.37
C GLU A 412 -7.71 -9.50 19.92
N ILE A 413 -7.70 -8.54 19.00
CA ILE A 413 -7.22 -8.76 17.62
C ILE A 413 -5.75 -9.21 17.63
N LEU A 414 -4.88 -8.50 18.34
CA LEU A 414 -3.46 -8.86 18.40
C LEU A 414 -3.22 -10.23 19.06
N LYS A 415 -3.96 -10.56 20.12
CA LYS A 415 -3.97 -11.91 20.72
C LYS A 415 -4.41 -12.98 19.71
N PHE A 416 -5.43 -12.69 18.93
CA PHE A 416 -5.88 -13.61 17.89
C PHE A 416 -4.77 -13.86 16.86
N PHE A 417 -4.09 -12.83 16.36
CA PHE A 417 -2.97 -13.00 15.46
C PHE A 417 -1.77 -13.70 16.08
N LEU A 418 -1.49 -13.52 17.36
CA LEU A 418 -0.51 -14.35 18.08
C LEU A 418 -0.89 -15.83 18.02
N CYS A 419 -2.15 -16.18 18.20
CA CYS A 419 -2.61 -17.56 18.04
C CYS A 419 -2.49 -18.08 16.60
N VAL A 420 -2.82 -17.23 15.60
CA VAL A 420 -2.68 -17.57 14.17
C VAL A 420 -1.22 -17.85 13.81
N TRP A 421 -0.29 -17.00 14.22
CA TRP A 421 1.13 -17.17 13.93
C TRP A 421 1.71 -18.37 14.67
N ASN A 422 1.38 -18.55 15.95
CA ASN A 422 1.77 -19.74 16.70
C ASN A 422 1.29 -21.03 16.03
N PHE A 423 0.04 -21.06 15.58
CA PHE A 423 -0.51 -22.21 14.87
C PHE A 423 0.28 -22.56 13.60
N LYS A 424 0.79 -21.55 12.88
CA LYS A 424 1.61 -21.72 11.69
C LYS A 424 2.98 -22.34 12.02
N PHE A 425 3.61 -21.93 13.13
CA PHE A 425 5.00 -22.25 13.43
C PHE A 425 5.19 -23.37 14.46
N ILE A 426 4.22 -23.57 15.37
CA ILE A 426 4.34 -24.62 16.39
C ILE A 426 4.16 -26.00 15.79
N GLY A 427 5.23 -26.81 15.85
CA GLY A 427 5.24 -28.18 15.35
C GLY A 427 4.71 -29.20 16.36
N ASN A 428 4.81 -28.95 17.68
CA ASN A 428 4.44 -29.92 18.67
C ASN A 428 3.02 -29.73 19.25
N LYS A 429 2.34 -30.84 19.49
CA LYS A 429 0.94 -30.85 19.97
C LYS A 429 0.77 -30.24 21.36
N ARG A 430 1.79 -30.38 22.25
CA ARG A 430 1.68 -29.90 23.63
C ARG A 430 1.62 -28.37 23.67
N GLU A 431 2.50 -27.71 22.94
CA GLU A 431 2.49 -26.24 22.82
C GLU A 431 1.24 -25.75 22.10
N LEU A 432 0.86 -26.43 21.01
CA LEU A 432 -0.38 -26.10 20.29
C LEU A 432 -1.62 -26.19 21.18
N ALA A 433 -1.67 -27.15 22.12
CA ALA A 433 -2.78 -27.25 23.05
C ALA A 433 -2.84 -26.07 24.05
N VAL A 434 -1.72 -25.44 24.36
CA VAL A 434 -1.68 -24.20 25.14
C VAL A 434 -2.28 -23.05 24.31
N VAL A 435 -1.81 -22.88 23.08
CA VAL A 435 -2.32 -21.84 22.17
C VAL A 435 -3.82 -21.99 21.92
N TYR A 436 -4.31 -23.23 21.75
CA TYR A 436 -5.74 -23.49 21.59
C TYR A 436 -6.55 -23.06 22.82
N ARG A 437 -6.08 -23.34 24.04
CA ARG A 437 -6.74 -22.88 25.26
C ARG A 437 -6.78 -21.37 25.37
N ASP A 438 -5.74 -20.69 24.90
CA ASP A 438 -5.71 -19.23 24.89
C ASP A 438 -6.64 -18.66 23.82
N LEU A 439 -6.67 -19.26 22.62
CA LEU A 439 -7.62 -18.89 21.55
C LEU A 439 -9.08 -18.95 22.01
N LYS A 440 -9.45 -19.97 22.80
CA LYS A 440 -10.82 -20.14 23.33
C LYS A 440 -11.23 -19.06 24.34
N LYS A 441 -10.28 -18.30 24.90
CA LYS A 441 -10.53 -17.19 25.83
C LYS A 441 -10.67 -15.85 25.12
N ILE A 442 -10.26 -15.77 23.85
CA ILE A 442 -10.25 -14.52 23.09
C ILE A 442 -11.69 -14.17 22.67
N ASN A 443 -12.10 -12.96 23.00
CA ASN A 443 -13.34 -12.39 22.51
C ASN A 443 -13.07 -11.61 21.21
N VAL A 444 -13.06 -12.31 20.09
CA VAL A 444 -12.82 -11.67 18.78
C VAL A 444 -14.00 -10.78 18.40
N PRO A 445 -13.74 -9.61 17.81
CA PRO A 445 -14.78 -8.77 17.23
C PRO A 445 -15.47 -9.47 16.06
N ASP A 446 -16.71 -9.06 15.76
CA ASP A 446 -17.56 -9.69 14.74
C ASP A 446 -16.88 -9.94 13.40
N PRO A 447 -16.05 -9.03 12.84
CA PRO A 447 -15.36 -9.26 11.59
C PRO A 447 -14.38 -10.45 11.60
N LEU A 448 -13.92 -10.89 12.76
CA LEU A 448 -12.99 -12.02 12.91
C LEU A 448 -13.66 -13.32 13.37
N LYS A 449 -14.99 -13.34 13.53
CA LYS A 449 -15.70 -14.54 14.03
C LYS A 449 -15.47 -15.76 13.15
N ASP A 450 -15.64 -15.61 11.85
CA ASP A 450 -15.46 -16.72 10.91
C ASP A 450 -14.02 -17.26 10.99
N GLN A 451 -13.04 -16.36 11.01
CA GLN A 451 -11.62 -16.70 11.11
C GLN A 451 -11.29 -17.42 12.43
N TRP A 452 -11.91 -16.98 13.52
CA TRP A 452 -11.77 -17.65 14.81
C TRP A 452 -12.35 -19.06 14.79
N VAL A 453 -13.53 -19.27 14.19
CA VAL A 453 -14.16 -20.59 14.05
C VAL A 453 -13.27 -21.52 13.21
N PHE A 454 -12.75 -21.03 12.06
CA PHE A 454 -11.83 -21.81 11.23
C PHE A 454 -10.54 -22.18 11.99
N LEU A 455 -9.96 -21.24 12.73
CA LEU A 455 -8.75 -21.50 13.49
C LEU A 455 -9.00 -22.52 14.60
N CYS A 456 -10.13 -22.43 15.31
CA CYS A 456 -10.53 -23.44 16.30
C CYS A 456 -10.65 -24.82 15.66
N MET A 457 -11.39 -24.96 14.58
CA MET A 457 -11.56 -26.22 13.85
C MET A 457 -10.20 -26.81 13.43
N ARG A 458 -9.31 -26.00 12.89
CA ARG A 458 -7.98 -26.44 12.44
C ARG A 458 -7.10 -26.90 13.60
N MET A 459 -7.13 -26.17 14.74
CA MET A 459 -6.40 -26.57 15.94
C MET A 459 -6.95 -27.88 16.54
N GLU A 460 -8.27 -28.00 16.65
CA GLU A 460 -8.95 -29.20 17.14
C GLU A 460 -8.55 -30.41 16.31
N ARG A 461 -8.57 -30.25 15.00
CA ARG A 461 -8.18 -31.30 14.07
C ARG A 461 -6.71 -31.69 14.21
N LYS A 462 -5.78 -30.72 14.27
CA LYS A 462 -4.34 -30.97 14.42
C LYS A 462 -4.03 -31.63 15.78
N LEU A 463 -4.80 -31.31 16.80
CA LEU A 463 -4.68 -31.92 18.14
C LEU A 463 -5.35 -33.30 18.26
N GLY A 464 -6.27 -33.62 17.35
CA GLY A 464 -7.10 -34.84 17.40
C GLY A 464 -8.21 -34.74 18.45
N LEU A 465 -8.74 -33.54 18.67
CA LEU A 465 -9.84 -33.27 19.59
C LEU A 465 -11.19 -33.46 18.91
N VAL A 466 -12.24 -33.63 19.72
CA VAL A 466 -13.62 -33.54 19.25
C VAL A 466 -13.90 -32.08 18.86
N PHE A 467 -14.56 -31.89 17.73
CA PHE A 467 -14.89 -30.55 17.26
C PHE A 467 -15.90 -29.87 18.18
N THR A 468 -15.56 -28.67 18.62
CA THR A 468 -16.45 -27.80 19.42
C THR A 468 -17.06 -26.68 18.59
N VAL A 469 -16.62 -26.56 17.33
CA VAL A 469 -17.15 -25.58 16.37
C VAL A 469 -17.86 -26.30 15.23
N HIS A 470 -18.89 -25.64 14.68
CA HIS A 470 -19.76 -26.18 13.64
C HIS A 470 -19.93 -25.21 12.48
N GLU A 471 -20.26 -25.70 11.31
CA GLU A 471 -20.47 -24.92 10.10
C GLU A 471 -21.51 -23.81 10.26
N SER A 472 -22.55 -24.02 11.12
CA SER A 472 -23.57 -23.03 11.40
C SER A 472 -23.07 -21.79 12.15
N GLN A 473 -21.84 -21.82 12.66
CA GLN A 473 -21.18 -20.69 13.34
C GLN A 473 -20.41 -19.79 12.36
N VAL A 474 -20.24 -20.23 11.11
CA VAL A 474 -19.63 -19.43 10.04
C VAL A 474 -20.69 -18.78 9.19
N SER A 475 -20.35 -17.66 8.56
CA SER A 475 -21.24 -16.98 7.61
C SER A 475 -21.64 -17.92 6.46
N PRO A 476 -22.84 -17.76 5.89
CA PRO A 476 -23.33 -18.63 4.81
C PRO A 476 -22.36 -18.77 3.63
N ALA A 477 -21.65 -17.68 3.30
CA ALA A 477 -20.67 -17.66 2.23
C ALA A 477 -19.47 -18.60 2.47
N LEU A 478 -19.16 -18.91 3.73
CA LEU A 478 -17.99 -19.71 4.13
C LEU A 478 -18.33 -21.17 4.49
N GLN A 479 -19.60 -21.53 4.61
CA GLN A 479 -20.02 -22.87 5.07
C GLN A 479 -19.51 -23.99 4.16
N ASN A 480 -19.56 -23.79 2.83
CA ASN A 480 -19.04 -24.78 1.89
C ASN A 480 -17.54 -24.99 2.05
N GLN A 481 -16.77 -23.90 2.24
CA GLN A 481 -15.33 -24.02 2.48
C GLN A 481 -15.05 -24.72 3.80
N PHE A 482 -15.80 -24.42 4.85
CA PHE A 482 -15.66 -25.09 6.15
C PHE A 482 -15.85 -26.61 6.02
N LYS A 483 -16.90 -27.05 5.30
CA LYS A 483 -17.14 -28.47 5.00
C LYS A 483 -15.97 -29.09 4.24
N LEU A 484 -15.53 -28.46 3.15
CA LEU A 484 -14.41 -28.95 2.36
C LEU A 484 -13.14 -29.12 3.19
N GLU A 485 -12.83 -28.17 4.05
CA GLU A 485 -11.66 -28.27 4.94
C GLU A 485 -11.81 -29.39 5.97
N MET A 486 -13.03 -29.68 6.43
CA MET A 486 -13.32 -30.81 7.31
C MET A 486 -13.06 -32.18 6.65
N GLU A 487 -13.26 -32.27 5.34
CA GLU A 487 -13.12 -33.51 4.56
C GLU A 487 -11.69 -33.75 4.06
N VAL A 488 -10.84 -32.72 3.96
CA VAL A 488 -9.47 -32.83 3.44
C VAL A 488 -8.63 -33.77 4.34
N PRO A 489 -7.88 -34.75 3.77
CA PRO A 489 -6.99 -35.61 4.53
C PRO A 489 -5.93 -34.83 5.33
N MET A 490 -5.63 -35.27 6.54
CA MET A 490 -4.65 -34.59 7.43
C MET A 490 -3.28 -34.38 6.78
N ALA A 491 -2.83 -35.27 5.92
CA ALA A 491 -1.56 -35.10 5.19
C ALA A 491 -1.57 -33.91 4.22
N LEU A 492 -2.74 -33.54 3.67
CA LEU A 492 -2.92 -32.41 2.77
C LEU A 492 -3.30 -31.13 3.52
N PHE A 493 -3.82 -31.27 4.74
CA PHE A 493 -4.29 -30.16 5.56
C PHE A 493 -3.21 -29.14 5.86
N THR A 494 -2.00 -29.58 6.16
CA THR A 494 -0.84 -28.70 6.40
C THR A 494 -0.47 -27.87 5.16
N THR A 495 -0.61 -28.45 3.98
CA THR A 495 -0.34 -27.75 2.71
C THR A 495 -1.39 -26.68 2.42
N TRP A 496 -2.65 -26.96 2.70
CA TRP A 496 -3.76 -25.99 2.53
C TRP A 496 -3.65 -24.82 3.52
N MET A 497 -3.17 -25.06 4.71
CA MET A 497 -3.00 -24.02 5.72
C MET A 497 -1.87 -23.04 5.41
N ILE A 498 -0.90 -23.45 4.60
CA ILE A 498 0.18 -22.58 4.11
C ILE A 498 -0.38 -21.49 3.17
N LEU A 499 -1.59 -21.68 2.64
CA LEU A 499 -2.27 -20.70 1.79
C LEU A 499 -2.86 -19.51 2.56
N LEU A 500 -2.83 -19.49 3.89
CA LEU A 500 -3.36 -18.43 4.71
C LEU A 500 -2.27 -17.44 5.06
N TYR A 501 -2.37 -16.25 4.51
CA TYR A 501 -1.47 -15.15 4.80
C TYR A 501 -2.14 -14.19 5.79
N PRO A 502 -1.88 -14.34 7.09
CA PRO A 502 -2.54 -13.53 8.10
C PRO A 502 -1.87 -12.15 8.18
N ARG A 503 -2.53 -11.16 7.65
CA ARG A 503 -2.14 -9.76 7.84
C ARG A 503 -3.01 -9.12 8.91
N ILE A 504 -2.36 -8.50 9.89
CA ILE A 504 -3.06 -7.84 11.01
C ILE A 504 -3.92 -6.67 10.52
N GLU A 505 -3.51 -6.01 9.45
CA GLU A 505 -4.22 -4.84 8.90
C GLU A 505 -5.41 -5.19 8.01
N ILE A 506 -5.40 -6.38 7.43
CA ILE A 506 -6.52 -6.89 6.64
C ILE A 506 -7.15 -8.01 7.44
N LEU A 507 -8.24 -7.74 8.14
CA LEU A 507 -8.92 -8.70 8.98
C LEU A 507 -9.56 -9.87 8.21
N ASP A 508 -9.28 -9.99 6.94
CA ASP A 508 -9.74 -11.05 6.04
C ASP A 508 -8.69 -12.16 5.88
N VAL A 509 -8.48 -12.90 6.96
CA VAL A 509 -7.46 -13.97 7.00
C VAL A 509 -7.84 -15.18 6.14
N PHE A 510 -9.11 -15.34 5.78
CA PHE A 510 -9.66 -16.56 5.20
C PHE A 510 -10.66 -16.32 4.06
N SER A 511 -10.55 -15.21 3.38
CA SER A 511 -11.53 -14.88 2.33
C SER A 511 -11.67 -16.01 1.30
N PRO A 512 -12.88 -16.56 1.10
CA PRO A 512 -13.13 -17.70 0.22
C PRO A 512 -13.34 -17.28 -1.24
N HIS A 513 -13.25 -16.01 -1.56
CA HIS A 513 -13.78 -15.43 -2.80
C HIS A 513 -12.95 -15.68 -4.06
N HIS A 514 -12.10 -16.72 -4.06
CA HIS A 514 -11.27 -17.02 -5.24
C HIS A 514 -11.26 -18.49 -5.57
N ARG A 515 -12.30 -18.90 -6.23
CA ARG A 515 -12.30 -20.04 -7.14
C ARG A 515 -12.81 -19.61 -8.51
#